data_e88abc65ef465d907107a037e6f77131
#
_entry.id   e88abc65ef465d907107a037e6f77131
#
_cell.length_a   1.000
_cell.length_b   1.000
_cell.length_c   1.000
_cell.angle_alpha   90.00
_cell.angle_beta   90.00
_cell.angle_gamma   90.00
#
_symmetry.space_group_name_H-M   'P 1'
#
loop_
_entity.id
_entity.type
_entity.pdbx_description
1 polymer ?
#
loop_
_entity_poly.entity_id
_entity_poly.type
_entity_poly.pdbx_seq_one_letter_code
_entity_poly.pdbx_strand_id
1 'polypeptide(L)'
;MSYNKDKKIPNWVAYELTKQKTQGNIKRNERFIADPVVKGGMANNSDYSRSGFDKGHMAPAADMKWSNEAMKESFYFSNVCPQHPELNRRKWKTLEDKVREWAVADSAILIICGPVTNKKSPVIGKNRVTVPSKFFKVILSLHGSTPKAIGFIFKNERAIAPLRNYAVSIDSIEQLTGLDFFSSLPDS
;
A
#
# COMPACT_ATOMS: atom_id res chain seq x y z
N MET A 1 -10.68 0.05 -3.46
CA MET A 1 -10.01 -0.79 -2.44
C MET A 1 -10.96 -1.86 -1.91
N SER A 2 -10.42 -2.93 -1.30
CA SER A 2 -11.15 -3.94 -0.56
C SER A 2 -10.70 -3.92 0.90
N TYR A 3 -11.65 -3.89 1.85
CA TYR A 3 -11.36 -3.83 3.29
C TYR A 3 -11.82 -5.10 4.00
N ASN A 4 -10.97 -5.62 4.89
CA ASN A 4 -11.26 -6.79 5.70
C ASN A 4 -11.70 -6.39 7.11
N LYS A 5 -12.99 -6.51 7.40
CA LYS A 5 -13.58 -6.12 8.68
C LYS A 5 -13.12 -7.00 9.86
N ASP A 6 -12.80 -8.26 9.62
CA ASP A 6 -12.34 -9.17 10.68
C ASP A 6 -10.90 -8.88 11.05
N LYS A 7 -10.05 -8.63 10.05
CA LYS A 7 -8.64 -8.30 10.23
C LYS A 7 -8.37 -6.83 10.55
N LYS A 8 -9.33 -5.93 10.32
CA LYS A 8 -9.23 -4.47 10.51
C LYS A 8 -8.15 -3.80 9.68
N ILE A 9 -7.87 -4.33 8.50
CA ILE A 9 -6.90 -3.83 7.53
C ILE A 9 -7.45 -3.98 6.10
N PRO A 10 -6.95 -3.26 5.09
CA PRO A 10 -7.32 -3.52 3.70
C PRO A 10 -6.87 -4.93 3.27
N ASN A 11 -7.60 -5.55 2.33
CA ASN A 11 -7.09 -6.67 1.56
C ASN A 11 -6.13 -6.16 0.48
N TRP A 12 -6.52 -5.08 -0.19
CA TRP A 12 -5.72 -4.35 -1.17
C TRP A 12 -6.25 -2.94 -1.38
N VAL A 13 -5.39 -2.06 -1.87
CA VAL A 13 -5.69 -0.70 -2.31
C VAL A 13 -5.15 -0.52 -3.72
N ALA A 14 -5.97 0.02 -4.62
CA ALA A 14 -5.57 0.32 -5.99
C ALA A 14 -5.84 1.79 -6.29
N TYR A 15 -4.91 2.43 -7.02
CA TYR A 15 -5.04 3.81 -7.45
C TYR A 15 -4.18 4.09 -8.69
N GLU A 16 -4.57 5.11 -9.44
CA GLU A 16 -3.79 5.67 -10.53
C GLU A 16 -2.95 6.83 -10.03
N LEU A 17 -1.67 6.85 -10.39
CA LEU A 17 -0.76 7.96 -10.16
C LEU A 17 -0.31 8.53 -11.51
N THR A 18 -0.73 9.76 -11.81
CA THR A 18 -0.30 10.46 -13.01
C THR A 18 0.84 11.43 -12.69
N LYS A 19 1.63 11.80 -13.72
CA LYS A 19 2.63 12.86 -13.62
C LYS A 19 2.05 14.14 -12.99
N GLN A 20 0.84 14.53 -13.38
CA GLN A 20 0.17 15.71 -12.84
C GLN A 20 -0.13 15.55 -11.34
N LYS A 21 -0.61 14.38 -10.90
CA LYS A 21 -0.89 14.11 -9.48
C LYS A 21 0.36 14.18 -8.61
N THR A 22 1.55 13.84 -9.16
CA THR A 22 2.80 13.93 -8.40
C THR A 22 3.23 15.37 -8.09
N GLN A 23 2.70 16.36 -8.79
CA GLN A 23 3.06 17.79 -8.65
C GLN A 23 2.17 18.53 -7.64
N GLY A 24 1.25 17.84 -6.98
CA GLY A 24 0.37 18.43 -5.98
C GLY A 24 1.15 19.01 -4.78
N ASN A 25 0.61 20.07 -4.17
CA ASN A 25 1.24 20.82 -3.08
C ASN A 25 0.44 20.83 -1.77
N ILE A 26 -0.64 20.05 -1.69
CA ILE A 26 -1.45 19.93 -0.48
C ILE A 26 -0.58 19.47 0.69
N LYS A 27 -0.67 20.18 1.81
CA LYS A 27 0.03 19.84 3.04
C LYS A 27 -0.42 18.48 3.56
N ARG A 28 0.55 17.70 4.06
CA ARG A 28 0.27 16.41 4.67
C ARG A 28 -0.69 16.55 5.85
N ASN A 29 -1.72 15.72 5.88
CA ASN A 29 -2.53 15.55 7.09
C ASN A 29 -1.71 14.78 8.15
N GLU A 30 -1.98 15.06 9.43
CA GLU A 30 -1.30 14.36 10.54
C GLU A 30 -2.24 13.43 11.31
N ARG A 31 -3.53 13.49 11.03
CA ARG A 31 -4.56 12.82 11.82
C ARG A 31 -5.16 11.62 11.10
N PHE A 32 -4.89 10.44 11.63
CA PHE A 32 -5.59 9.23 11.20
C PHE A 32 -6.99 9.18 11.80
N ILE A 33 -7.98 8.85 10.98
CA ILE A 33 -9.40 8.83 11.34
C ILE A 33 -10.08 7.58 10.78
N ALA A 34 -11.24 7.26 11.32
CA ALA A 34 -12.08 6.19 10.80
C ALA A 34 -12.58 6.54 9.38
N ASP A 35 -12.67 5.53 8.52
CA ASP A 35 -13.30 5.66 7.21
C ASP A 35 -14.82 5.68 7.38
N PRO A 36 -15.51 6.76 6.98
CA PRO A 36 -16.96 6.88 7.17
C PRO A 36 -17.78 5.89 6.34
N VAL A 37 -17.21 5.31 5.29
CA VAL A 37 -17.89 4.33 4.43
C VAL A 37 -17.86 2.93 5.05
N VAL A 38 -16.87 2.64 5.89
CA VAL A 38 -16.74 1.33 6.53
C VAL A 38 -17.64 1.23 7.76
N LYS A 39 -18.73 0.52 7.62
CA LYS A 39 -19.63 0.21 8.76
C LYS A 39 -19.05 -0.93 9.61
N GLY A 40 -19.05 -0.76 10.90
CA GLY A 40 -18.55 -1.75 11.87
C GLY A 40 -17.16 -1.40 12.43
N GLY A 41 -16.65 -2.26 13.31
CA GLY A 41 -15.39 -1.98 14.02
C GLY A 41 -14.20 -1.83 13.09
N MET A 42 -13.43 -0.78 13.32
CA MET A 42 -12.21 -0.43 12.59
C MET A 42 -11.06 -0.24 13.58
N ALA A 43 -9.84 -0.28 13.11
CA ALA A 43 -8.68 0.16 13.88
C ALA A 43 -8.80 1.63 14.30
N ASN A 44 -8.14 2.00 15.35
CA ASN A 44 -8.02 3.38 15.81
C ASN A 44 -6.60 3.69 16.31
N ASN A 45 -6.35 4.94 16.70
CA ASN A 45 -5.01 5.37 17.13
C ASN A 45 -4.49 4.63 18.35
N SER A 46 -5.37 4.23 19.29
CA SER A 46 -4.95 3.52 20.51
C SER A 46 -4.45 2.11 20.24
N ASP A 47 -4.90 1.46 19.16
CA ASP A 47 -4.43 0.12 18.78
C ASP A 47 -2.95 0.10 18.40
N TYR A 48 -2.48 1.21 17.82
CA TYR A 48 -1.08 1.37 17.41
C TYR A 48 -0.18 1.92 18.53
N SER A 49 -0.76 2.48 19.58
CA SER A 49 0.01 3.06 20.68
C SER A 49 0.82 1.98 21.39
N ARG A 50 2.14 2.16 21.45
CA ARG A 50 3.10 1.22 22.07
C ARG A 50 3.04 -0.21 21.49
N SER A 51 2.52 -0.36 20.29
CA SER A 51 2.42 -1.67 19.61
C SER A 51 3.76 -2.14 19.01
N GLY A 52 4.71 -1.25 18.83
CA GLY A 52 5.95 -1.51 18.08
C GLY A 52 5.79 -1.36 16.56
N PHE A 53 4.59 -1.04 16.06
CA PHE A 53 4.31 -0.87 14.64
C PHE A 53 3.91 0.57 14.30
N ASP A 54 4.32 1.02 13.11
CA ASP A 54 3.83 2.25 12.51
C ASP A 54 2.44 2.02 11.87
N LYS A 55 1.71 3.12 11.68
CA LYS A 55 0.55 3.19 10.79
C LYS A 55 1.04 3.31 9.34
N GLY A 56 1.30 2.17 8.69
CA GLY A 56 1.82 2.11 7.33
C GLY A 56 0.71 2.33 6.30
N HIS A 57 0.86 3.34 5.46
CA HIS A 57 -0.07 3.61 4.38
C HIS A 57 0.09 2.59 3.24
N MET A 58 -1.02 2.18 2.63
CA MET A 58 -1.00 1.46 1.36
C MET A 58 -0.89 2.44 0.19
N ALA A 59 -1.85 3.36 0.03
CA ALA A 59 -1.71 4.54 -0.82
C ALA A 59 -1.07 5.68 -0.01
N PRO A 60 0.19 6.07 -0.32
CA PRO A 60 0.94 7.00 0.54
C PRO A 60 0.41 8.43 0.40
N ALA A 61 0.43 9.17 1.50
CA ALA A 61 0.02 10.58 1.52
C ALA A 61 0.80 11.46 0.52
N ALA A 62 2.04 11.07 0.18
CA ALA A 62 2.85 11.81 -0.79
C ALA A 62 2.28 11.74 -2.22
N ASP A 63 1.54 10.67 -2.55
CA ASP A 63 0.89 10.49 -3.85
C ASP A 63 -0.48 11.20 -3.91
N MET A 64 -0.99 11.68 -2.77
CA MET A 64 -2.34 12.28 -2.63
C MET A 64 -2.31 13.81 -2.48
N LYS A 65 -1.18 14.45 -2.75
CA LYS A 65 -1.00 15.90 -2.62
C LYS A 65 -1.77 16.74 -3.65
N TRP A 66 -2.43 16.12 -4.58
CA TRP A 66 -3.18 16.78 -5.66
C TRP A 66 -4.61 17.20 -5.24
N SER A 67 -5.14 16.67 -4.13
CA SER A 67 -6.48 16.96 -3.63
C SER A 67 -6.52 16.90 -2.10
N ASN A 68 -7.23 17.84 -1.47
CA ASN A 68 -7.49 17.82 -0.03
C ASN A 68 -8.28 16.57 0.39
N GLU A 69 -9.23 16.14 -0.43
CA GLU A 69 -10.03 14.95 -0.18
C GLU A 69 -9.16 13.68 -0.26
N ALA A 70 -8.40 13.50 -1.34
CA ALA A 70 -7.48 12.38 -1.48
C ALA A 70 -6.45 12.34 -0.34
N MET A 71 -5.91 13.50 0.06
CA MET A 71 -5.03 13.61 1.22
C MET A 71 -5.72 13.15 2.50
N LYS A 72 -6.94 13.60 2.77
CA LYS A 72 -7.73 13.18 3.94
C LYS A 72 -8.00 11.68 3.92
N GLU A 73 -8.43 11.13 2.79
CA GLU A 73 -8.76 9.72 2.62
C GLU A 73 -7.55 8.82 2.79
N SER A 74 -6.36 9.26 2.38
CA SER A 74 -5.13 8.49 2.60
C SER A 74 -4.85 8.22 4.08
N PHE A 75 -5.41 9.02 5.01
CA PHE A 75 -5.33 8.85 6.46
C PHE A 75 -6.51 8.10 7.08
N TYR A 76 -7.38 7.51 6.28
CA TYR A 76 -8.36 6.56 6.80
C TYR A 76 -7.71 5.26 7.25
N PHE A 77 -8.18 4.70 8.38
CA PHE A 77 -7.68 3.40 8.85
C PHE A 77 -7.96 2.26 7.85
N SER A 78 -8.85 2.44 6.89
CA SER A 78 -9.06 1.52 5.78
C SER A 78 -7.89 1.45 4.80
N ASN A 79 -6.99 2.46 4.80
CA ASN A 79 -5.77 2.52 4.00
C ASN A 79 -4.50 2.17 4.80
N VAL A 80 -4.63 1.66 6.02
CA VAL A 80 -3.50 1.55 6.98
C VAL A 80 -3.33 0.12 7.47
N CYS A 81 -2.07 -0.31 7.57
CA CYS A 81 -1.67 -1.59 8.18
C CYS A 81 -0.62 -1.40 9.26
N PRO A 82 -0.55 -2.28 10.29
CA PRO A 82 0.59 -2.36 11.18
C PRO A 82 1.85 -2.73 10.39
N GLN A 83 2.79 -1.79 10.27
CA GLN A 83 4.01 -1.96 9.49
C GLN A 83 5.24 -1.74 10.36
N HIS A 84 6.25 -2.61 10.21
CA HIS A 84 7.51 -2.47 10.94
C HIS A 84 8.17 -1.12 10.64
N PRO A 85 8.60 -0.33 11.66
CA PRO A 85 9.13 1.03 11.46
C PRO A 85 10.29 1.10 10.47
N GLU A 86 11.23 0.16 10.54
CA GLU A 86 12.38 0.13 9.64
C GLU A 86 12.00 -0.20 8.19
N LEU A 87 10.91 -0.94 7.96
CA LEU A 87 10.37 -1.12 6.62
C LEU A 87 9.66 0.14 6.15
N ASN A 88 8.67 0.62 6.93
CA ASN A 88 7.82 1.76 6.59
C ASN A 88 8.63 3.02 6.27
N ARG A 89 9.53 3.40 7.20
CA ARG A 89 10.27 4.67 7.13
C ARG A 89 11.44 4.64 6.16
N ARG A 90 11.88 3.46 5.70
CA ARG A 90 13.06 3.30 4.85
C ARG A 90 12.73 2.64 3.51
N LYS A 91 12.75 1.31 3.43
CA LYS A 91 12.72 0.61 2.14
C LYS A 91 11.36 0.73 1.43
N TRP A 92 10.25 0.70 2.17
CA TRP A 92 8.92 0.93 1.61
C TRP A 92 8.81 2.35 1.07
N LYS A 93 9.26 3.34 1.85
CA LYS A 93 9.34 4.74 1.38
C LYS A 93 10.24 4.89 0.14
N THR A 94 11.39 4.20 0.10
CA THR A 94 12.28 4.23 -1.09
C THR A 94 11.56 3.70 -2.33
N LEU A 95 10.75 2.63 -2.20
CA LEU A 95 9.92 2.13 -3.30
C LEU A 95 8.87 3.16 -3.71
N GLU A 96 8.20 3.80 -2.76
CA GLU A 96 7.21 4.85 -3.05
C GLU A 96 7.83 6.04 -3.80
N ASP A 97 9.02 6.48 -3.38
CA ASP A 97 9.77 7.53 -4.09
C ASP A 97 10.06 7.09 -5.54
N LYS A 98 10.49 5.84 -5.74
CA LYS A 98 10.79 5.30 -7.08
C LYS A 98 9.54 5.16 -7.96
N VAL A 99 8.42 4.75 -7.38
CA VAL A 99 7.12 4.67 -8.07
C VAL A 99 6.68 6.05 -8.59
N ARG A 100 6.90 7.12 -7.82
CA ARG A 100 6.63 8.48 -8.29
C ARG A 100 7.53 8.90 -9.47
N GLU A 101 8.81 8.51 -9.45
CA GLU A 101 9.71 8.74 -10.61
C GLU A 101 9.17 8.04 -11.86
N TRP A 102 8.68 6.80 -11.74
CA TRP A 102 8.07 6.08 -12.87
C TRP A 102 6.78 6.74 -13.35
N ALA A 103 5.92 7.20 -12.44
CA ALA A 103 4.71 7.94 -12.81
C ALA A 103 5.03 9.23 -13.61
N VAL A 104 6.12 9.91 -13.27
CA VAL A 104 6.59 11.09 -14.01
C VAL A 104 7.13 10.70 -15.39
N ALA A 105 7.89 9.61 -15.49
CA ALA A 105 8.49 9.14 -16.73
C ALA A 105 7.44 8.62 -17.73
N ASP A 106 6.49 7.81 -17.22
CA ASP A 106 5.48 7.11 -18.02
C ASP A 106 4.16 7.90 -18.14
N SER A 107 4.10 9.11 -17.60
CA SER A 107 2.92 9.99 -17.54
C SER A 107 1.80 9.50 -16.63
N ALA A 108 1.55 8.21 -16.55
CA ALA A 108 0.58 7.56 -15.66
C ALA A 108 0.95 6.10 -15.40
N ILE A 109 0.71 5.64 -14.19
CA ILE A 109 0.84 4.23 -13.78
C ILE A 109 -0.33 3.81 -12.89
N LEU A 110 -0.66 2.54 -12.93
CA LEU A 110 -1.59 1.90 -12.00
C LEU A 110 -0.81 1.20 -10.91
N ILE A 111 -1.26 1.36 -9.67
CA ILE A 111 -0.60 0.78 -8.50
C ILE A 111 -1.63 -0.02 -7.72
N ILE A 112 -1.29 -1.27 -7.40
CA ILE A 112 -2.05 -2.11 -6.48
C ILE A 112 -1.11 -2.56 -5.37
N CYS A 113 -1.51 -2.39 -4.13
CA CYS A 113 -0.70 -2.83 -2.99
C CYS A 113 -1.58 -3.34 -1.86
N GLY A 114 -0.99 -4.17 -1.02
CA GLY A 114 -1.72 -4.73 0.11
C GLY A 114 -0.86 -5.57 1.03
N PRO A 115 -1.46 -5.96 2.17
CA PRO A 115 -0.85 -6.84 3.14
C PRO A 115 -1.04 -8.32 2.77
N VAL A 116 -0.09 -9.15 3.18
CA VAL A 116 -0.22 -10.60 3.17
C VAL A 116 -0.30 -11.08 4.60
N THR A 117 -1.35 -11.82 4.92
CA THR A 117 -1.61 -12.37 6.26
C THR A 117 -1.78 -13.88 6.19
N ASN A 118 -1.59 -14.56 7.31
CA ASN A 118 -1.88 -15.98 7.45
C ASN A 118 -2.68 -16.24 8.76
N LYS A 119 -3.09 -17.48 8.98
CA LYS A 119 -3.88 -17.87 10.18
C LYS A 119 -3.15 -17.63 11.51
N LYS A 120 -1.82 -17.51 11.49
CA LYS A 120 -0.97 -17.28 12.66
C LYS A 120 -0.53 -15.81 12.80
N SER A 121 -1.01 -14.91 11.93
CA SER A 121 -0.68 -13.48 12.03
C SER A 121 -1.05 -12.92 13.38
N PRO A 122 -0.13 -12.28 14.12
CA PRO A 122 -0.43 -11.67 15.41
C PRO A 122 -1.39 -10.48 15.26
N VAL A 123 -1.89 -9.99 16.37
CA VAL A 123 -2.79 -8.83 16.41
C VAL A 123 -2.30 -7.79 17.39
N ILE A 124 -2.64 -6.53 17.17
CA ILE A 124 -2.36 -5.41 18.07
C ILE A 124 -3.64 -4.73 18.55
N GLY A 125 -3.55 -4.06 19.68
CA GLY A 125 -4.61 -3.24 20.26
C GLY A 125 -5.87 -3.99 20.67
N LYS A 126 -6.81 -3.23 21.25
CA LYS A 126 -8.10 -3.78 21.73
C LYS A 126 -8.99 -4.25 20.58
N ASN A 127 -8.89 -3.61 19.41
CA ASN A 127 -9.66 -4.00 18.23
C ASN A 127 -9.07 -5.19 17.48
N ARG A 128 -7.96 -5.78 17.97
CA ARG A 128 -7.31 -6.96 17.39
C ARG A 128 -6.94 -6.76 15.92
N VAL A 129 -6.27 -5.64 15.61
CA VAL A 129 -5.82 -5.31 14.26
C VAL A 129 -4.74 -6.30 13.83
N THR A 130 -4.96 -7.02 12.74
CA THR A 130 -4.04 -8.06 12.27
C THR A 130 -2.73 -7.45 11.75
N VAL A 131 -1.60 -8.01 12.20
CA VAL A 131 -0.27 -7.63 11.73
C VAL A 131 0.09 -8.48 10.50
N PRO A 132 0.29 -7.88 9.33
CA PRO A 132 0.70 -8.61 8.14
C PRO A 132 2.08 -9.22 8.28
N SER A 133 2.30 -10.39 7.68
CA SER A 133 3.64 -11.00 7.59
C SER A 133 4.47 -10.42 6.45
N LYS A 134 3.80 -9.96 5.38
CA LYS A 134 4.44 -9.34 4.20
C LYS A 134 3.56 -8.24 3.65
N PHE A 135 4.14 -7.44 2.76
CA PHE A 135 3.43 -6.48 1.90
C PHE A 135 3.82 -6.71 0.45
N PHE A 136 2.87 -6.55 -0.44
CA PHE A 136 3.13 -6.52 -1.88
C PHE A 136 2.79 -5.15 -2.46
N LYS A 137 3.43 -4.83 -3.59
CA LYS A 137 3.09 -3.68 -4.44
C LYS A 137 3.30 -4.10 -5.89
N VAL A 138 2.26 -3.95 -6.71
CA VAL A 138 2.26 -4.18 -8.15
C VAL A 138 2.11 -2.84 -8.83
N ILE A 139 2.93 -2.60 -9.84
CA ILE A 139 2.93 -1.39 -10.65
C ILE A 139 2.77 -1.80 -12.12
N LEU A 140 1.79 -1.18 -12.80
CA LEU A 140 1.56 -1.34 -14.22
C LEU A 140 1.71 0.01 -14.92
N SER A 141 2.57 0.05 -15.94
CA SER A 141 2.65 1.15 -16.90
C SER A 141 2.04 0.70 -18.22
N LEU A 142 1.13 1.52 -18.75
CA LEU A 142 0.56 1.37 -20.09
C LEU A 142 1.25 2.28 -21.11
N HIS A 143 2.37 2.92 -20.72
CA HIS A 143 3.12 3.82 -21.59
C HIS A 143 3.92 3.02 -22.64
N GLY A 144 3.79 3.44 -23.90
CA GLY A 144 4.44 2.78 -25.04
C GLY A 144 3.56 1.73 -25.73
N SER A 145 4.14 0.95 -26.61
CA SER A 145 3.43 -0.06 -27.42
C SER A 145 3.10 -1.35 -26.66
N THR A 146 3.78 -1.60 -25.55
CA THR A 146 3.62 -2.82 -24.74
C THR A 146 3.47 -2.46 -23.27
N PRO A 147 2.43 -2.95 -22.58
CA PRO A 147 2.31 -2.80 -21.14
C PRO A 147 3.53 -3.38 -20.41
N LYS A 148 3.95 -2.72 -19.32
CA LYS A 148 5.05 -3.17 -18.46
C LYS A 148 4.57 -3.26 -17.03
N ALA A 149 4.75 -4.42 -16.41
CA ALA A 149 4.37 -4.62 -15.02
C ALA A 149 5.56 -5.11 -14.18
N ILE A 150 5.60 -4.71 -12.92
CA ILE A 150 6.59 -5.17 -11.94
C ILE A 150 5.95 -5.33 -10.58
N GLY A 151 6.30 -6.41 -9.89
CA GLY A 151 5.87 -6.70 -8.55
C GLY A 151 6.99 -6.57 -7.52
N PHE A 152 6.63 -6.25 -6.29
CA PHE A 152 7.55 -6.24 -5.13
C PHE A 152 6.91 -6.95 -3.95
N ILE A 153 7.70 -7.75 -3.23
CA ILE A 153 7.31 -8.37 -1.97
C ILE A 153 8.32 -8.03 -0.88
N PHE A 154 7.83 -7.52 0.25
CA PHE A 154 8.64 -7.26 1.44
C PHE A 154 8.09 -8.05 2.62
N LYS A 155 8.95 -8.70 3.40
CA LYS A 155 8.58 -9.14 4.74
C LYS A 155 8.34 -7.93 5.63
N ASN A 156 7.43 -8.04 6.60
CA ASN A 156 7.14 -6.96 7.55
C ASN A 156 8.23 -6.88 8.64
N GLU A 157 9.45 -6.60 8.21
CA GLU A 157 10.65 -6.52 9.02
C GLU A 157 11.65 -5.53 8.43
N ARG A 158 12.80 -5.34 9.05
CA ARG A 158 13.88 -4.49 8.48
C ARG A 158 14.33 -5.05 7.13
N ALA A 159 14.30 -4.21 6.09
CA ALA A 159 14.73 -4.53 4.73
C ALA A 159 15.95 -3.70 4.34
N ILE A 160 17.10 -4.32 4.09
CA ILE A 160 18.39 -3.65 3.84
C ILE A 160 18.90 -3.80 2.41
N ALA A 161 18.51 -4.85 1.71
CA ALA A 161 18.98 -5.12 0.36
C ALA A 161 18.53 -4.04 -0.66
N PRO A 162 19.19 -3.90 -1.81
CA PRO A 162 18.72 -3.06 -2.91
C PRO A 162 17.29 -3.42 -3.36
N LEU A 163 16.52 -2.46 -3.88
CA LEU A 163 15.10 -2.67 -4.29
C LEU A 163 14.93 -3.85 -5.26
N ARG A 164 15.87 -4.02 -6.20
CA ARG A 164 15.82 -5.13 -7.18
C ARG A 164 15.75 -6.52 -6.53
N ASN A 165 16.22 -6.68 -5.30
CA ASN A 165 16.19 -7.98 -4.60
C ASN A 165 14.78 -8.31 -4.04
N TYR A 166 13.87 -7.37 -4.05
CA TYR A 166 12.48 -7.51 -3.64
C TYR A 166 11.53 -7.56 -4.84
N ALA A 167 12.05 -7.33 -6.06
CA ALA A 167 11.29 -7.43 -7.29
C ALA A 167 10.98 -8.90 -7.60
N VAL A 168 9.74 -9.15 -8.02
CA VAL A 168 9.22 -10.47 -8.39
C VAL A 168 8.29 -10.34 -9.59
N SER A 169 7.97 -11.46 -10.25
CA SER A 169 6.92 -11.50 -11.28
C SER A 169 5.54 -11.23 -10.68
N ILE A 170 4.60 -10.80 -11.51
CA ILE A 170 3.20 -10.64 -11.12
C ILE A 170 2.63 -11.98 -10.67
N ASP A 171 2.86 -13.06 -11.42
CA ASP A 171 2.42 -14.42 -11.09
C ASP A 171 2.84 -14.85 -9.68
N SER A 172 4.05 -14.46 -9.25
CA SER A 172 4.52 -14.77 -7.88
C SER A 172 3.66 -14.08 -6.81
N ILE A 173 3.13 -12.89 -7.11
CA ILE A 173 2.24 -12.18 -6.19
C ILE A 173 0.83 -12.76 -6.28
N GLU A 174 0.36 -13.16 -7.46
CA GLU A 174 -0.93 -13.82 -7.67
C GLU A 174 -0.99 -15.15 -6.92
N GLN A 175 0.02 -15.99 -7.06
CA GLN A 175 0.15 -17.24 -6.30
C GLN A 175 0.15 -17.01 -4.78
N LEU A 176 0.80 -15.92 -4.32
CA LEU A 176 0.87 -15.58 -2.90
C LEU A 176 -0.44 -15.05 -2.34
N THR A 177 -1.20 -14.29 -3.14
CA THR A 177 -2.37 -13.53 -2.68
C THR A 177 -3.70 -14.15 -3.09
N GLY A 178 -3.71 -14.97 -4.13
CA GLY A 178 -4.93 -15.47 -4.77
C GLY A 178 -5.69 -14.39 -5.56
N LEU A 179 -5.06 -13.23 -5.82
CA LEU A 179 -5.60 -12.17 -6.65
C LEU A 179 -5.16 -12.40 -8.09
N ASP A 180 -6.01 -12.04 -9.03
CA ASP A 180 -5.73 -11.98 -10.47
C ASP A 180 -5.57 -10.51 -10.85
N PHE A 181 -4.35 -10.10 -11.21
CA PHE A 181 -4.02 -8.71 -11.53
C PHE A 181 -4.13 -8.48 -13.03
N PHE A 182 -4.89 -7.44 -13.40
CA PHE A 182 -4.99 -7.00 -14.80
C PHE A 182 -5.54 -8.06 -15.75
N SER A 183 -6.49 -8.87 -15.30
CA SER A 183 -7.12 -9.98 -16.04
C SER A 183 -7.70 -9.62 -17.42
N SER A 184 -7.82 -8.33 -17.74
CA SER A 184 -8.22 -7.84 -19.06
C SER A 184 -7.03 -7.60 -20.01
N LEU A 185 -5.78 -7.75 -19.54
CA LEU A 185 -4.59 -7.67 -20.38
C LEU A 185 -4.17 -9.08 -20.80
N PRO A 186 -3.57 -9.25 -22.00
CA PRO A 186 -2.98 -10.53 -22.40
C PRO A 186 -1.90 -10.95 -21.40
N ASP A 187 -1.86 -12.24 -21.07
CA ASP A 187 -0.73 -12.83 -20.34
C ASP A 187 0.54 -12.63 -21.15
N SER A 188 1.61 -12.14 -20.53
CA SER A 188 2.89 -11.82 -21.15
C SER A 188 3.90 -12.95 -20.98
#